data_561eba48608825088926a5651d8d65eb
#
_entry.id   561eba48608825088926a5651d8d65eb
#
_cell.length_a   1.000
_cell.length_b   1.000
_cell.length_c   1.000
_cell.angle_alpha   90.00
_cell.angle_beta   90.00
_cell.angle_gamma   90.00
#
_symmetry.space_group_name_H-M   'P 1'
#
loop_
_entity.id
_entity.type
_entity.pdbx_description
1 polymer ?
#
loop_
_entity_poly.entity_id
_entity_poly.type
_entity_poly.pdbx_seq_one_letter_code
_entity_poly.pdbx_strand_id
1 'polypeptide(L)'
;MKLLKYFFLLSAFSMVLFGCRVANPSIMLRTPKDFKFEEFPEKPDSQYVIAVDDVVRMRLMANDGIRLIDVIGAERMQQTGGGNLQQSSMMGEEYTVEFDGTIKLPVVGRFKIAGLKQRAAEDSLEKIFAGVYKNPFVQLSVSNKRVIVFPGGLGTAKVIP
;
A
#
# COMPACT_ATOMS: atom_id res chain seq x y z
N MET A 1 -63.77 16.60 33.59
CA MET A 1 -62.51 15.91 33.94
C MET A 1 -62.11 14.82 32.97
N LYS A 2 -63.00 14.04 32.38
CA LYS A 2 -62.61 12.94 31.42
C LYS A 2 -62.07 13.49 30.10
N LEU A 3 -62.66 14.54 29.51
CA LEU A 3 -62.25 15.19 28.28
C LEU A 3 -60.80 15.75 28.36
N LEU A 4 -60.41 16.31 29.49
CA LEU A 4 -59.11 16.88 29.74
C LEU A 4 -58.02 15.78 29.75
N LYS A 5 -58.32 14.57 30.28
CA LYS A 5 -57.43 13.42 30.26
C LYS A 5 -57.19 12.90 28.83
N TYR A 6 -58.24 12.84 28.00
CA TYR A 6 -58.10 12.41 26.62
C TYR A 6 -57.29 13.42 25.78
N PHE A 7 -57.44 14.70 26.03
CA PHE A 7 -56.66 15.75 25.40
C PHE A 7 -55.17 15.63 25.73
N PHE A 8 -54.84 15.35 27.02
CA PHE A 8 -53.46 15.16 27.46
C PHE A 8 -52.87 13.89 26.89
N LEU A 9 -53.65 12.82 26.78
CA LEU A 9 -53.22 11.55 26.18
C LEU A 9 -52.96 11.68 24.68
N LEU A 10 -53.80 12.42 23.97
CA LEU A 10 -53.66 12.70 22.55
C LEU A 10 -52.42 13.57 22.27
N SER A 11 -52.17 14.59 23.13
CA SER A 11 -50.98 15.43 23.04
C SER A 11 -49.69 14.65 23.27
N ALA A 12 -49.65 13.76 24.28
CA ALA A 12 -48.49 12.90 24.56
C ALA A 12 -48.23 11.91 23.42
N PHE A 13 -49.28 11.34 22.83
CA PHE A 13 -49.17 10.44 21.67
C PHE A 13 -48.64 11.17 20.43
N SER A 14 -49.04 12.41 20.20
CA SER A 14 -48.52 13.25 19.11
C SER A 14 -47.05 13.57 19.28
N MET A 15 -46.56 13.83 20.50
CA MET A 15 -45.11 14.03 20.76
C MET A 15 -44.24 12.82 20.46
N VAL A 16 -44.75 11.60 20.70
CA VAL A 16 -44.03 10.38 20.41
C VAL A 16 -43.86 10.15 18.90
N LEU A 17 -44.86 10.57 18.09
CA LEU A 17 -44.78 10.42 16.63
C LEU A 17 -43.80 11.38 15.96
N PHE A 18 -43.48 12.52 16.57
CA PHE A 18 -42.48 13.47 16.03
C PHE A 18 -41.04 13.19 16.47
N GLY A 19 -40.82 12.29 17.45
CA GLY A 19 -39.53 12.01 18.04
C GLY A 19 -38.57 11.20 17.18
N CYS A 20 -39.04 10.52 16.12
CA CYS A 20 -38.19 9.57 15.34
C CYS A 20 -37.12 10.22 14.45
N ARG A 21 -37.07 11.54 14.32
CA ARG A 21 -36.10 12.20 13.44
C ARG A 21 -34.79 12.62 14.11
N VAL A 22 -34.76 12.68 15.43
CA VAL A 22 -33.63 13.22 16.20
C VAL A 22 -32.55 12.17 16.47
N ALA A 23 -32.89 10.89 16.39
CA ALA A 23 -31.99 9.78 16.76
C ALA A 23 -31.38 9.06 15.54
N ASN A 24 -31.08 9.76 14.44
CA ASN A 24 -30.41 9.12 13.31
C ASN A 24 -28.92 9.48 13.31
N PRO A 25 -28.02 8.59 13.83
CA PRO A 25 -26.58 8.85 13.92
C PRO A 25 -25.87 8.90 12.54
N SER A 26 -26.57 8.57 11.46
CA SER A 26 -26.02 8.51 10.11
C SER A 26 -26.02 9.84 9.35
N ILE A 27 -26.31 10.97 10.01
CA ILE A 27 -26.36 12.28 9.34
C ILE A 27 -25.00 12.70 8.77
N MET A 28 -23.89 12.26 9.37
CA MET A 28 -22.55 12.62 8.91
C MET A 28 -22.17 11.99 7.55
N LEU A 29 -22.88 10.94 7.12
CA LEU A 29 -22.63 10.26 5.84
C LEU A 29 -23.76 10.45 4.83
N ARG A 30 -24.63 11.44 5.08
CA ARG A 30 -25.80 11.68 4.23
C ARG A 30 -25.39 12.58 3.05
N THR A 31 -25.30 11.99 1.88
CA THR A 31 -25.17 12.76 0.64
C THR A 31 -26.52 13.36 0.24
N PRO A 32 -26.55 14.58 -0.33
CA PRO A 32 -27.76 15.15 -0.96
C PRO A 32 -28.31 14.18 -2.02
N LYS A 33 -29.64 14.21 -2.26
CA LYS A 33 -30.28 13.32 -3.24
C LYS A 33 -29.76 13.50 -4.66
N ASP A 34 -29.25 14.68 -4.99
CA ASP A 34 -28.75 15.06 -6.32
C ASP A 34 -27.23 15.07 -6.37
N PHE A 35 -26.54 14.46 -5.38
CA PHE A 35 -25.10 14.37 -5.38
C PHE A 35 -24.64 13.45 -6.50
N LYS A 36 -23.93 14.02 -7.47
CA LYS A 36 -23.27 13.26 -8.53
C LYS A 36 -21.98 12.67 -7.97
N PHE A 37 -21.96 11.36 -7.83
CA PHE A 37 -20.73 10.66 -7.51
C PHE A 37 -19.77 10.76 -8.70
N GLU A 38 -18.50 10.97 -8.42
CA GLU A 38 -17.45 10.89 -9.43
C GLU A 38 -17.43 9.48 -10.02
N GLU A 39 -17.51 9.37 -11.34
CA GLU A 39 -17.37 8.08 -12.03
C GLU A 39 -15.91 7.65 -11.90
N PHE A 40 -15.69 6.54 -11.20
CA PHE A 40 -14.36 5.97 -11.14
C PHE A 40 -13.99 5.46 -12.54
N PRO A 41 -12.79 5.80 -13.05
CA PRO A 41 -12.32 5.25 -14.30
C PRO A 41 -12.30 3.72 -14.21
N GLU A 42 -12.86 3.04 -15.21
CA GLU A 42 -12.92 1.56 -15.28
C GLU A 42 -11.55 0.89 -15.13
N LYS A 43 -10.49 1.62 -15.44
CA LYS A 43 -9.10 1.20 -15.23
C LYS A 43 -8.36 2.30 -14.51
N PRO A 44 -7.74 2.02 -13.37
CA PRO A 44 -6.85 2.98 -12.75
C PRO A 44 -5.69 3.26 -13.72
N ASP A 45 -5.66 4.44 -14.31
CA ASP A 45 -4.65 4.84 -15.30
C ASP A 45 -3.29 5.15 -14.65
N SER A 46 -3.22 5.13 -13.33
CA SER A 46 -2.00 5.43 -12.60
C SER A 46 -1.24 4.17 -12.23
N GLN A 47 -0.21 3.85 -13.02
CA GLN A 47 0.86 2.99 -12.50
C GLN A 47 1.47 3.69 -11.28
N TYR A 48 1.71 2.91 -10.23
CA TYR A 48 2.31 3.42 -9.01
C TYR A 48 3.65 4.11 -9.31
N VAL A 49 3.85 5.28 -8.74
CA VAL A 49 5.10 6.04 -8.79
C VAL A 49 5.78 5.89 -7.45
N ILE A 50 7.03 5.47 -7.47
CA ILE A 50 7.82 5.25 -6.26
C ILE A 50 8.01 6.58 -5.53
N ALA A 51 7.73 6.58 -4.23
CA ALA A 51 7.79 7.75 -3.38
C ALA A 51 8.91 7.63 -2.32
N VAL A 52 9.17 8.70 -1.62
CA VAL A 52 10.02 8.71 -0.41
C VAL A 52 9.37 7.82 0.66
N ASP A 53 10.18 7.15 1.49
CA ASP A 53 9.77 6.17 2.51
C ASP A 53 9.19 4.86 1.98
N ASP A 54 9.14 4.66 0.65
CA ASP A 54 8.84 3.36 0.09
C ASP A 54 9.95 2.35 0.41
N VAL A 55 9.54 1.12 0.66
CA VAL A 55 10.45 -0.02 0.76
C VAL A 55 10.43 -0.77 -0.57
N VAL A 56 11.52 -0.68 -1.30
CA VAL A 56 11.68 -1.31 -2.61
C VAL A 56 12.48 -2.59 -2.45
N ARG A 57 11.89 -3.69 -2.86
CA ARG A 57 12.58 -4.98 -2.94
C ARG A 57 13.16 -5.17 -4.32
N MET A 58 14.46 -5.42 -4.40
CA MET A 58 15.18 -5.57 -5.66
C MET A 58 15.79 -6.97 -5.79
N ARG A 59 15.67 -7.52 -6.98
CA ARG A 59 16.39 -8.73 -7.41
C ARG A 59 17.23 -8.39 -8.64
N LEU A 60 18.50 -8.70 -8.58
CA LEU A 60 19.41 -8.58 -9.71
C LEU A 60 19.86 -9.98 -10.14
N MET A 61 19.60 -10.33 -11.37
CA MET A 61 19.94 -11.63 -11.97
C MET A 61 20.73 -11.43 -13.25
N ALA A 62 21.62 -12.35 -13.58
CA ALA A 62 22.18 -12.44 -14.92
C ALA A 62 21.17 -13.11 -15.87
N ASN A 63 21.35 -12.93 -17.17
CA ASN A 63 20.44 -13.48 -18.19
C ASN A 63 20.41 -15.04 -18.23
N ASP A 64 21.41 -15.69 -17.63
CA ASP A 64 21.45 -17.14 -17.42
C ASP A 64 20.72 -17.61 -16.14
N GLY A 65 20.02 -16.71 -15.45
CA GLY A 65 19.24 -16.98 -14.24
C GLY A 65 20.06 -17.03 -12.95
N ILE A 66 21.37 -16.77 -13.00
CA ILE A 66 22.22 -16.70 -11.81
C ILE A 66 21.98 -15.39 -11.08
N ARG A 67 21.71 -15.46 -9.78
CA ARG A 67 21.53 -14.29 -8.93
C ARG A 67 22.88 -13.65 -8.62
N LEU A 68 23.03 -12.38 -9.00
CA LEU A 68 24.31 -11.68 -8.83
C LEU A 68 24.46 -11.07 -7.43
N ILE A 69 23.36 -10.73 -6.76
CA ILE A 69 23.41 -10.14 -5.41
C ILE A 69 23.70 -11.19 -4.33
N ASP A 70 23.32 -12.46 -4.55
CA ASP A 70 23.62 -13.54 -3.61
C ASP A 70 25.12 -13.80 -3.44
N VAL A 71 25.95 -13.37 -4.38
CA VAL A 71 27.42 -13.52 -4.29
C VAL A 71 27.99 -12.63 -3.16
N ILE A 72 27.40 -11.45 -2.93
CA ILE A 72 27.81 -10.55 -1.84
C ILE A 72 27.29 -11.06 -0.48
N GLY A 73 26.13 -11.76 -0.48
CA GLY A 73 25.58 -12.41 0.70
C GLY A 73 26.30 -13.69 1.11
N ALA A 74 26.91 -14.41 0.17
CA ALA A 74 27.59 -15.68 0.42
C ALA A 74 28.83 -15.53 1.34
N GLU A 75 29.54 -14.42 1.27
CA GLU A 75 30.65 -14.14 2.18
C GLU A 75 30.20 -13.90 3.64
N ARG A 76 28.98 -13.37 3.86
CA ARG A 76 28.38 -13.25 5.20
C ARG A 76 27.85 -14.58 5.75
N MET A 77 27.55 -15.54 4.88
CA MET A 77 26.95 -16.82 5.25
C MET A 77 27.93 -17.84 5.84
N GLN A 78 29.23 -17.69 5.64
CA GLN A 78 30.23 -18.57 6.27
C GLN A 78 30.39 -18.34 7.78
N GLN A 79 29.83 -17.25 8.32
CA GLN A 79 29.98 -16.92 9.75
C GLN A 79 28.77 -17.26 10.63
N THR A 80 27.63 -17.67 10.08
CA THR A 80 26.44 -17.97 10.88
C THR A 80 25.87 -19.32 10.51
N GLY A 81 25.99 -20.29 11.44
CA GLY A 81 25.62 -21.70 11.28
C GLY A 81 24.23 -21.94 10.68
N GLY A 82 24.20 -22.89 9.77
CA GLY A 82 23.12 -23.32 8.90
C GLY A 82 21.71 -23.37 9.50
N GLY A 83 20.83 -22.57 8.95
CA GLY A 83 19.41 -22.65 9.18
C GLY A 83 18.67 -21.78 8.17
N ASN A 84 17.84 -22.39 7.32
CA ASN A 84 16.84 -21.73 6.47
C ASN A 84 17.34 -20.78 5.36
N LEU A 85 18.48 -21.08 4.77
CA LEU A 85 19.14 -20.25 3.75
C LEU A 85 18.40 -20.18 2.41
N GLN A 86 17.59 -21.17 2.11
CA GLN A 86 16.89 -21.28 0.82
C GLN A 86 15.68 -20.33 0.71
N GLN A 87 15.12 -19.92 1.84
CA GLN A 87 13.93 -19.06 1.86
C GLN A 87 14.29 -17.56 1.82
N SER A 88 15.40 -17.15 2.43
CA SER A 88 15.85 -15.75 2.35
C SER A 88 16.42 -15.41 0.97
N SER A 89 17.01 -16.37 0.29
CA SER A 89 17.54 -16.19 -1.07
C SER A 89 16.45 -16.00 -2.14
N MET A 90 15.19 -16.38 -1.87
CA MET A 90 14.09 -16.13 -2.80
C MET A 90 13.49 -14.72 -2.68
N MET A 91 13.75 -14.00 -1.60
CA MET A 91 13.02 -12.76 -1.28
C MET A 91 13.59 -11.48 -1.93
N GLY A 92 14.82 -11.45 -2.42
CA GLY A 92 15.46 -10.20 -2.87
C GLY A 92 15.84 -9.30 -1.68
N GLU A 93 16.68 -8.29 -1.91
CA GLU A 93 17.08 -7.34 -0.88
C GLU A 93 16.11 -6.14 -0.83
N GLU A 94 15.85 -5.65 0.37
CA GLU A 94 14.98 -4.50 0.60
C GLU A 94 15.80 -3.23 0.83
N TYR A 95 15.40 -2.16 0.14
CA TYR A 95 16.00 -0.84 0.23
C TYR A 95 14.92 0.18 0.52
N THR A 96 15.14 1.02 1.53
CA THR A 96 14.23 2.14 1.81
C THR A 96 14.62 3.34 0.97
N VAL A 97 13.63 3.98 0.34
CA VAL A 97 13.84 5.23 -0.39
C VAL A 97 14.09 6.35 0.62
N GLU A 98 15.29 6.90 0.60
CA GLU A 98 15.69 7.96 1.53
C GLU A 98 14.92 9.27 1.25
N PHE A 99 14.99 10.23 2.16
CA PHE A 99 14.29 11.52 2.08
C PHE A 99 14.66 12.34 0.84
N ASP A 100 15.86 12.14 0.29
CA ASP A 100 16.32 12.77 -0.96
C ASP A 100 15.78 12.04 -2.21
N GLY A 101 15.00 10.97 -2.02
CA GLY A 101 14.43 10.15 -3.08
C GLY A 101 15.42 9.17 -3.72
N THR A 102 16.55 8.89 -3.05
CA THR A 102 17.54 7.93 -3.53
C THR A 102 17.48 6.61 -2.74
N ILE A 103 17.97 5.55 -3.35
CA ILE A 103 18.32 4.30 -2.68
C ILE A 103 19.82 4.07 -2.80
N LYS A 104 20.43 3.44 -1.78
CA LYS A 104 21.85 3.10 -1.78
C LYS A 104 22.02 1.66 -2.18
N LEU A 105 22.55 1.46 -3.38
CA LEU A 105 22.76 0.13 -3.94
C LEU A 105 24.24 -0.28 -3.88
N PRO A 106 24.53 -1.57 -3.68
CA PRO A 106 25.88 -2.09 -3.87
C PRO A 106 26.37 -1.79 -5.30
N VAL A 107 27.66 -1.57 -5.48
CA VAL A 107 28.33 -1.33 -6.78
C VAL A 107 27.95 0.00 -7.45
N VAL A 108 26.65 0.36 -7.47
CA VAL A 108 26.14 1.58 -8.14
C VAL A 108 26.23 2.82 -7.24
N GLY A 109 26.12 2.63 -5.92
CA GLY A 109 26.03 3.73 -4.99
C GLY A 109 24.61 4.30 -4.88
N ARG A 110 24.47 5.64 -4.84
CA ARG A 110 23.17 6.30 -4.72
C ARG A 110 22.49 6.43 -6.09
N PHE A 111 21.25 5.94 -6.16
CA PHE A 111 20.42 5.99 -7.35
C PHE A 111 19.09 6.69 -7.05
N LYS A 112 18.75 7.72 -7.85
CA LYS A 112 17.48 8.45 -7.73
C LYS A 112 16.33 7.59 -8.27
N ILE A 113 15.45 7.13 -7.39
CA ILE A 113 14.34 6.25 -7.75
C ILE A 113 12.97 6.88 -7.55
N ALA A 114 12.85 7.83 -6.60
CA ALA A 114 11.59 8.52 -6.36
C ALA A 114 11.14 9.31 -7.60
N GLY A 115 9.85 9.24 -7.90
CA GLY A 115 9.25 9.84 -9.09
C GLY A 115 9.26 8.92 -10.31
N LEU A 116 9.93 7.77 -10.27
CA LEU A 116 9.92 6.80 -11.35
C LEU A 116 8.77 5.78 -11.19
N LYS A 117 8.22 5.34 -12.31
CA LYS A 117 7.38 4.14 -12.36
C LYS A 117 8.26 2.91 -12.21
N GLN A 118 7.71 1.83 -11.67
CA GLN A 118 8.47 0.60 -11.42
C GLN A 118 9.29 0.14 -12.64
N ARG A 119 8.67 0.03 -13.82
CA ARG A 119 9.38 -0.39 -15.06
C ARG A 119 10.48 0.59 -15.47
N ALA A 120 10.23 1.89 -15.37
CA ALA A 120 11.23 2.88 -15.72
C ALA A 120 12.46 2.82 -14.78
N ALA A 121 12.23 2.47 -13.51
CA ALA A 121 13.30 2.25 -12.56
C ALA A 121 14.08 0.96 -12.87
N GLU A 122 13.39 -0.14 -13.22
CA GLU A 122 14.00 -1.40 -13.67
C GLU A 122 14.90 -1.17 -14.89
N ASP A 123 14.37 -0.55 -15.95
CA ASP A 123 15.12 -0.24 -17.18
C ASP A 123 16.35 0.65 -16.92
N SER A 124 16.22 1.59 -16.00
CA SER A 124 17.32 2.50 -15.65
C SER A 124 18.42 1.79 -14.88
N LEU A 125 18.04 0.92 -13.95
CA LEU A 125 18.98 0.11 -13.18
C LEU A 125 19.68 -0.94 -14.05
N GLU A 126 18.97 -1.59 -14.95
CA GLU A 126 19.56 -2.53 -15.91
C GLU A 126 20.67 -1.88 -16.76
N LYS A 127 20.43 -0.65 -17.24
CA LYS A 127 21.45 0.12 -18.00
C LYS A 127 22.69 0.40 -17.16
N ILE A 128 22.50 0.76 -15.89
CA ILE A 128 23.63 1.03 -14.98
C ILE A 128 24.39 -0.26 -14.68
N PHE A 129 23.69 -1.32 -14.35
CA PHE A 129 24.30 -2.62 -14.05
C PHE A 129 24.95 -3.27 -15.27
N ALA A 130 24.50 -2.96 -16.49
CA ALA A 130 25.12 -3.43 -17.72
C ALA A 130 26.58 -2.98 -17.90
N GLY A 131 27.00 -1.91 -17.20
CA GLY A 131 28.41 -1.50 -17.15
C GLY A 131 29.29 -2.45 -16.32
N VAL A 132 28.72 -3.28 -15.45
CA VAL A 132 29.44 -4.16 -14.54
C VAL A 132 29.13 -5.63 -14.82
N TYR A 133 27.90 -5.95 -15.17
CA TYR A 133 27.43 -7.32 -15.39
C TYR A 133 26.98 -7.53 -16.83
N LYS A 134 27.17 -8.74 -17.34
CA LYS A 134 26.72 -9.09 -18.68
C LYS A 134 25.23 -9.41 -18.69
N ASN A 135 24.45 -8.64 -19.46
CA ASN A 135 23.02 -8.81 -19.61
C ASN A 135 22.27 -8.93 -18.25
N PRO A 136 22.39 -7.92 -17.36
CA PRO A 136 21.70 -7.96 -16.09
C PRO A 136 20.19 -7.82 -16.28
N PHE A 137 19.41 -8.48 -15.43
CA PHE A 137 17.98 -8.37 -15.35
C PHE A 137 17.59 -7.90 -13.94
N VAL A 138 16.88 -6.79 -13.86
CA VAL A 138 16.44 -6.19 -12.60
C VAL A 138 14.94 -6.35 -12.44
N GLN A 139 14.52 -6.87 -11.31
CA GLN A 139 13.14 -6.92 -10.91
C GLN A 139 12.93 -6.12 -9.63
N LEU A 140 12.00 -5.17 -9.67
CA LEU A 140 11.62 -4.35 -8.53
C LEU A 140 10.20 -4.67 -8.07
N SER A 141 9.96 -4.51 -6.78
CA SER A 141 8.62 -4.49 -6.20
C SER A 141 8.59 -3.57 -4.99
N VAL A 142 7.51 -2.83 -4.80
CA VAL A 142 7.31 -2.03 -3.58
C VAL A 142 6.59 -2.89 -2.56
N SER A 143 7.24 -3.12 -1.39
CA SER A 143 6.79 -4.09 -0.39
C SER A 143 5.93 -3.49 0.72
N ASN A 144 5.96 -2.16 0.93
CA ASN A 144 5.22 -1.50 2.00
C ASN A 144 3.85 -0.95 1.57
N LYS A 145 3.37 -1.28 0.38
CA LYS A 145 1.99 -0.95 -0.04
C LYS A 145 1.00 -1.73 0.83
N ARG A 146 0.08 -1.02 1.44
CA ARG A 146 -0.96 -1.62 2.28
C ARG A 146 -2.26 -0.84 2.17
N VAL A 147 -3.36 -1.55 2.24
CA VAL A 147 -4.70 -0.98 2.27
C VAL A 147 -5.32 -1.30 3.62
N ILE A 148 -5.90 -0.29 4.25
CA ILE A 148 -6.66 -0.47 5.49
C ILE A 148 -8.12 -0.61 5.12
N VAL A 149 -8.69 -1.79 5.37
CA VAL A 149 -10.11 -2.06 5.14
C VAL A 149 -10.86 -1.93 6.46
N PHE A 150 -11.85 -1.04 6.47
CA PHE A 150 -12.79 -0.92 7.56
C PHE A 150 -14.08 -1.64 7.17
N PRO A 151 -14.29 -2.90 7.58
CA PRO A 151 -15.56 -3.57 7.37
C PRO A 151 -16.61 -2.82 8.19
N GLY A 152 -17.74 -2.44 7.60
CA GLY A 152 -18.83 -1.74 8.28
C GLY A 152 -19.32 -2.50 9.51
N GLY A 153 -19.99 -1.80 10.42
CA GLY A 153 -20.51 -2.36 11.66
C GLY A 153 -19.46 -2.47 12.78
N LEU A 154 -19.49 -3.56 13.55
CA LEU A 154 -18.58 -3.81 14.67
C LEU A 154 -17.25 -4.47 14.26
N GLY A 155 -16.90 -4.44 12.98
CA GLY A 155 -15.68 -5.05 12.46
C GLY A 155 -14.41 -4.28 12.84
N THR A 156 -13.33 -5.00 13.16
CA THR A 156 -12.01 -4.41 13.39
C THR A 156 -11.34 -4.05 12.07
N ALA A 157 -10.60 -2.95 12.04
CA ALA A 157 -9.80 -2.56 10.89
C ALA A 157 -8.79 -3.65 10.54
N LYS A 158 -8.70 -4.02 9.25
CA LYS A 158 -7.77 -5.03 8.76
C LYS A 158 -6.80 -4.39 7.78
N VAL A 159 -5.51 -4.57 8.01
CA VAL A 159 -4.46 -4.18 7.06
C VAL A 159 -4.24 -5.32 6.07
N ILE A 160 -4.30 -5.00 4.78
CA ILE A 160 -4.04 -5.94 3.69
C ILE A 160 -2.80 -5.43 2.95
N PRO A 161 -1.74 -6.26 2.79
CA PRO A 161 -0.53 -5.94 2.03
C PRO A 161 -0.81 -5.83 0.53
#